data_d1bc7ffd97ce1cd66d1ea01e0381fd93
#
_entry.id   d1bc7ffd97ce1cd66d1ea01e0381fd93
#
_cell.length_a   1.000
_cell.length_b   1.000
_cell.length_c   1.000
_cell.angle_alpha   90.00
_cell.angle_beta   90.00
_cell.angle_gamma   90.00
#
_symmetry.space_group_name_H-M   'P 1'
#
loop_
_entity.id
_entity.type
_entity.pdbx_description
1 polymer ?
#
loop_
_entity_poly.entity_id
_entity_poly.type
_entity_poly.pdbx_seq_one_letter_code
_entity_poly.pdbx_strand_id
1 'polypeptide(L)'
;MVALGSINGWQPAEGPVTTWMASPAAREAARNGRRSDLTPSYQRIRHLRAAYQSESLGMELPRLMIVAWEMPGICDIRAMTATINAHVRRNDAYHDWFHFEDGAPDVVVRRMIDNPELIDFVPTDFGIMDTEEIRTHALTTTPETLQWDCFTFGIVQHAESFTFYASVDHLHIDGMSAGLIFFDIHLMYSHLAQSGAEAAVAGQVASYRSYAARQHEQVASLTLSSPEVQDWIEFARDTQGDWPTFPLPVDDVEVNNRGTFLTVDLLDDAGTELFETVCDAAGARFSGGVLACAAMAEHEFTGTATYHGFTAYDTRTPDIDAMTVGWFANLVPITVPICTATFAEAARAAQQSFDDAKQLAGVPVERALELAGPQLSGIKPPSARAMMVSFMDFRKIPAAELFEQSGFGTYADNLSHGGVNLWINRQNDKTTATISFPDNATARKSVHRYLAALIQAFAYAVKSTTGWVETVADHANSAKTLEGVSK
;
A
#
# COMPACT_ATOMS: atom_id res chain seq x y z
N MET A 1 -3.46 -9.61 15.97
CA MET A 1 -4.01 -9.36 14.60
C MET A 1 -3.43 -8.06 14.06
N VAL A 2 -2.85 -8.07 12.86
CA VAL A 2 -2.38 -6.84 12.19
C VAL A 2 -3.61 -6.13 11.61
N ALA A 3 -3.82 -4.88 12.00
CA ALA A 3 -4.91 -4.07 11.45
C ALA A 3 -4.49 -3.43 10.12
N LEU A 4 -5.38 -3.48 9.12
CA LEU A 4 -5.27 -2.69 7.89
C LEU A 4 -6.65 -2.09 7.62
N GLY A 5 -6.73 -0.77 7.46
CA GLY A 5 -8.03 -0.14 7.22
C GLY A 5 -8.01 1.38 7.19
N SER A 6 -9.16 1.95 7.42
CA SER A 6 -9.36 3.40 7.57
C SER A 6 -8.88 3.88 8.93
N ILE A 7 -8.46 5.15 9.00
CA ILE A 7 -8.14 5.83 10.27
C ILE A 7 -9.27 5.73 11.31
N ASN A 8 -10.53 5.61 10.86
CA ASN A 8 -11.67 5.42 11.77
C ASN A 8 -11.62 4.08 12.52
N GLY A 9 -10.90 3.09 11.99
CA GLY A 9 -10.65 1.80 12.65
C GLY A 9 -9.55 1.86 13.71
N TRP A 10 -8.69 2.87 13.68
CA TRP A 10 -7.68 3.06 14.71
C TRP A 10 -8.34 3.55 16.00
N GLN A 11 -8.06 2.87 17.11
CA GLN A 11 -8.68 3.12 18.41
C GLN A 11 -7.61 3.45 19.47
N PRO A 12 -6.85 4.55 19.32
CA PRO A 12 -5.93 4.96 20.36
C PRO A 12 -6.72 5.34 21.62
N ALA A 13 -6.27 4.92 22.80
CA ALA A 13 -6.86 5.38 24.04
C ALA A 13 -6.53 6.87 24.29
N GLU A 14 -7.42 7.57 25.00
CA GLU A 14 -7.20 8.95 25.44
C GLU A 14 -5.88 9.11 26.20
N GLY A 15 -5.14 10.18 25.93
CA GLY A 15 -3.90 10.49 26.65
C GLY A 15 -3.18 11.72 26.15
N PRO A 16 -2.10 12.14 26.83
CA PRO A 16 -1.20 13.21 26.38
C PRO A 16 -0.55 12.87 25.07
N VAL A 17 -0.59 13.79 24.10
CA VAL A 17 -0.04 13.64 22.76
C VAL A 17 1.21 14.49 22.61
N THR A 18 2.31 13.87 22.20
CA THR A 18 3.53 14.56 21.77
C THR A 18 3.80 14.23 20.31
N THR A 19 4.01 15.24 19.47
CA THR A 19 4.25 15.04 18.02
C THR A 19 5.59 15.66 17.63
N TRP A 20 6.37 14.91 16.85
CA TRP A 20 7.62 15.37 16.26
C TRP A 20 7.35 15.88 14.85
N MET A 21 7.70 17.13 14.63
CA MET A 21 7.61 17.85 13.36
C MET A 21 8.98 18.41 12.99
N ALA A 22 9.20 18.60 11.69
CA ALA A 22 10.44 19.21 11.22
C ALA A 22 10.67 20.60 11.86
N SER A 23 11.89 20.86 12.34
CA SER A 23 12.25 22.17 12.86
C SER A 23 12.24 23.22 11.73
N PRO A 24 12.07 24.53 12.06
CA PRO A 24 12.17 25.61 11.07
C PRO A 24 13.49 25.57 10.29
N ALA A 25 14.61 25.20 10.97
CA ALA A 25 15.92 25.08 10.35
C ALA A 25 15.98 23.93 9.34
N ALA A 26 15.37 22.79 9.66
CA ALA A 26 15.30 21.65 8.74
C ALA A 26 14.44 21.98 7.49
N ARG A 27 13.30 22.68 7.67
CA ARG A 27 12.49 23.17 6.54
C ARG A 27 13.24 24.17 5.66
N GLU A 28 14.03 25.04 6.26
CA GLU A 28 14.88 25.97 5.52
C GLU A 28 15.99 25.23 4.76
N ALA A 29 16.63 24.23 5.36
CA ALA A 29 17.61 23.37 4.71
C ALA A 29 17.01 22.64 3.48
N ALA A 30 15.77 22.19 3.58
CA ALA A 30 15.06 21.56 2.44
C ALA A 30 14.82 22.56 1.30
N ARG A 31 14.33 23.77 1.61
CA ARG A 31 14.09 24.83 0.61
C ARG A 31 15.38 25.26 -0.09
N ASN A 32 16.49 25.33 0.64
CA ASN A 32 17.81 25.69 0.15
C ASN A 32 18.59 24.48 -0.38
N GLY A 33 18.00 23.29 -0.35
CA GLY A 33 18.60 22.08 -0.86
C GLY A 33 19.06 22.21 -2.30
N ARG A 34 20.14 21.52 -2.66
CA ARG A 34 20.70 21.55 -4.01
C ARG A 34 19.70 21.00 -5.03
N ARG A 35 19.45 21.74 -6.12
CA ARG A 35 18.69 21.20 -7.27
C ARG A 35 19.40 19.98 -7.82
N SER A 36 18.66 18.92 -8.07
CA SER A 36 19.15 17.65 -8.57
C SER A 36 18.54 17.34 -9.94
N ASP A 37 19.36 16.85 -10.85
CA ASP A 37 18.94 16.34 -12.17
C ASP A 37 18.43 14.89 -12.10
N LEU A 38 18.55 14.23 -10.92
CA LEU A 38 18.01 12.88 -10.72
C LEU A 38 16.48 12.94 -10.70
N THR A 39 15.88 12.28 -11.67
CA THR A 39 14.41 12.19 -11.77
C THR A 39 13.86 11.32 -10.63
N PRO A 40 12.74 11.70 -10.00
CA PRO A 40 12.05 10.82 -9.02
C PRO A 40 11.62 9.51 -9.67
N SER A 41 11.38 8.46 -8.86
CA SER A 41 10.80 7.23 -9.39
C SER A 41 9.45 7.48 -10.09
N TYR A 42 9.05 6.62 -11.01
CA TYR A 42 7.79 6.78 -11.74
C TYR A 42 6.56 6.80 -10.81
N GLN A 43 6.59 6.03 -9.72
CA GLN A 43 5.54 6.04 -8.71
C GLN A 43 5.41 7.42 -8.06
N ARG A 44 6.55 8.01 -7.67
CA ARG A 44 6.58 9.37 -7.10
C ARG A 44 6.12 10.43 -8.09
N ILE A 45 6.56 10.36 -9.35
CA ILE A 45 6.13 11.33 -10.39
C ILE A 45 4.62 11.29 -10.56
N ARG A 46 4.02 10.10 -10.63
CA ARG A 46 2.58 9.94 -10.76
C ARG A 46 1.84 10.54 -9.55
N HIS A 47 2.31 10.25 -8.33
CA HIS A 47 1.71 10.78 -7.10
C HIS A 47 1.84 12.31 -7.00
N LEU A 48 3.01 12.86 -7.29
CA LEU A 48 3.24 14.31 -7.31
C LEU A 48 2.33 15.03 -8.33
N ARG A 49 2.16 14.47 -9.52
CA ARG A 49 1.23 15.01 -10.53
C ARG A 49 -0.22 14.96 -10.04
N ALA A 50 -0.62 13.85 -9.41
CA ALA A 50 -1.96 13.75 -8.82
C ALA A 50 -2.17 14.78 -7.71
N ALA A 51 -1.18 14.98 -6.83
CA ALA A 51 -1.23 15.99 -5.77
C ALA A 51 -1.36 17.41 -6.35
N TYR A 52 -0.54 17.76 -7.33
CA TYR A 52 -0.60 19.06 -8.00
C TYR A 52 -1.95 19.32 -8.68
N GLN A 53 -2.50 18.30 -9.37
CA GLN A 53 -3.81 18.40 -10.02
C GLN A 53 -4.92 18.55 -8.98
N SER A 54 -4.90 17.77 -7.91
CA SER A 54 -5.90 17.86 -6.84
C SER A 54 -5.88 19.24 -6.17
N GLU A 55 -4.69 19.75 -5.83
CA GLU A 55 -4.53 21.11 -5.27
C GLU A 55 -5.10 22.18 -6.22
N SER A 56 -4.80 22.07 -7.53
CA SER A 56 -5.28 23.03 -8.53
C SER A 56 -6.81 23.03 -8.69
N LEU A 57 -7.47 21.92 -8.35
CA LEU A 57 -8.91 21.73 -8.39
C LEU A 57 -9.59 21.98 -7.03
N GLY A 58 -8.81 22.28 -5.97
CA GLY A 58 -9.31 22.41 -4.61
C GLY A 58 -9.85 21.09 -4.04
N MET A 59 -9.30 19.97 -4.50
CA MET A 59 -9.68 18.61 -4.06
C MET A 59 -8.63 18.05 -3.13
N GLU A 60 -9.06 17.24 -2.15
CA GLU A 60 -8.16 16.49 -1.29
C GLU A 60 -7.69 15.19 -1.99
N LEU A 61 -6.42 14.82 -1.79
CA LEU A 61 -5.82 13.61 -2.31
C LEU A 61 -5.75 12.55 -1.20
N PRO A 62 -6.21 11.30 -1.42
CA PRO A 62 -5.85 10.18 -0.53
C PRO A 62 -4.33 9.97 -0.57
N ARG A 63 -3.67 10.19 0.55
CA ARG A 63 -2.21 10.28 0.56
C ARG A 63 -1.53 9.75 1.82
N LEU A 64 -2.24 9.70 2.95
CA LEU A 64 -1.61 9.37 4.22
C LEU A 64 -1.73 7.87 4.54
N MET A 65 -0.62 7.32 4.99
CA MET A 65 -0.55 6.04 5.65
C MET A 65 -0.10 6.27 7.10
N ILE A 66 -0.94 5.91 8.05
CA ILE A 66 -0.66 5.97 9.47
C ILE A 66 -0.24 4.58 9.93
N VAL A 67 0.97 4.46 10.47
CA VAL A 67 1.48 3.22 11.07
C VAL A 67 1.47 3.42 12.57
N ALA A 68 0.85 2.52 13.35
CA ALA A 68 0.75 2.68 14.79
C ALA A 68 0.96 1.36 15.52
N TRP A 69 1.54 1.44 16.74
CA TRP A 69 1.71 0.29 17.63
C TRP A 69 1.94 0.71 19.07
N GLU A 70 1.78 -0.21 19.99
CA GLU A 70 2.03 0.02 21.43
C GLU A 70 3.46 -0.36 21.84
N MET A 71 3.99 0.42 22.75
CA MET A 71 5.28 0.19 23.42
C MET A 71 5.11 0.28 24.94
N PRO A 72 5.78 -0.58 25.73
CA PRO A 72 5.64 -0.60 27.19
C PRO A 72 6.33 0.60 27.85
N GLY A 73 5.79 1.03 28.98
CA GLY A 73 6.37 2.03 29.87
C GLY A 73 6.02 3.47 29.52
N ILE A 74 6.73 4.39 30.21
CA ILE A 74 6.66 5.82 29.92
C ILE A 74 7.68 6.17 28.86
N CYS A 75 7.27 6.89 27.83
CA CYS A 75 8.15 7.26 26.74
C CYS A 75 9.27 8.20 27.22
N ASP A 76 10.53 7.77 27.01
CA ASP A 76 11.67 8.69 27.10
C ASP A 76 11.70 9.57 25.83
N ILE A 77 11.28 10.82 25.99
CA ILE A 77 11.19 11.80 24.89
C ILE A 77 12.56 12.06 24.24
N ARG A 78 13.67 12.01 25.02
CA ARG A 78 15.01 12.21 24.44
C ARG A 78 15.42 11.02 23.58
N ALA A 79 15.22 9.80 24.08
CA ALA A 79 15.51 8.59 23.35
C ALA A 79 14.63 8.49 22.08
N MET A 80 13.33 8.85 22.16
CA MET A 80 12.44 8.85 21.03
C MET A 80 12.84 9.92 20.00
N THR A 81 13.23 11.13 20.44
CA THR A 81 13.74 12.19 19.54
C THR A 81 14.99 11.72 18.79
N ALA A 82 15.94 11.08 19.50
CA ALA A 82 17.13 10.54 18.87
C ALA A 82 16.79 9.42 17.86
N THR A 83 15.85 8.55 18.21
CA THR A 83 15.39 7.44 17.36
C THR A 83 14.74 7.95 16.07
N ILE A 84 13.80 8.89 16.18
CA ILE A 84 13.10 9.47 15.01
C ILE A 84 14.10 10.14 14.08
N ASN A 85 14.99 10.98 14.63
CA ASN A 85 16.01 11.66 13.83
C ASN A 85 16.98 10.67 13.18
N ALA A 86 17.39 9.61 13.88
CA ALA A 86 18.20 8.56 13.29
C ALA A 86 17.48 7.83 12.15
N HIS A 87 16.20 7.49 12.31
CA HIS A 87 15.39 6.88 11.27
C HIS A 87 15.29 7.76 10.01
N VAL A 88 14.95 9.04 10.18
CA VAL A 88 14.79 9.97 9.04
C VAL A 88 16.14 10.23 8.36
N ARG A 89 17.22 10.41 9.12
CA ARG A 89 18.57 10.67 8.59
C ARG A 89 19.18 9.50 7.83
N ARG A 90 18.87 8.26 8.23
CA ARG A 90 19.41 7.07 7.53
C ARG A 90 18.67 6.72 6.24
N ASN A 91 17.42 7.14 6.07
CA ASN A 91 16.58 6.81 4.93
C ASN A 91 16.45 8.02 3.99
N ASP A 92 17.21 8.00 2.89
CA ASP A 92 17.27 9.13 1.96
C ASP A 92 15.99 9.36 1.15
N ALA A 93 15.00 8.48 1.29
CA ALA A 93 13.65 8.72 0.80
C ALA A 93 13.02 10.00 1.39
N TYR A 94 13.41 10.38 2.62
CA TYR A 94 12.95 11.58 3.32
C TYR A 94 13.77 12.85 3.03
N HIS A 95 14.89 12.74 2.32
CA HIS A 95 15.81 13.85 2.13
C HIS A 95 15.49 14.71 0.91
N ASP A 96 14.50 14.36 0.12
CA ASP A 96 14.14 15.03 -1.11
C ASP A 96 12.88 15.87 -0.96
N TRP A 97 12.91 17.09 -1.49
CA TRP A 97 11.74 17.93 -1.66
C TRP A 97 11.42 18.10 -3.13
N PHE A 98 10.14 18.01 -3.47
CA PHE A 98 9.64 18.10 -4.83
C PHE A 98 8.66 19.27 -4.94
N HIS A 99 8.78 20.03 -6.02
CA HIS A 99 7.83 21.06 -6.39
C HIS A 99 7.75 21.16 -7.92
N PHE A 100 6.72 21.80 -8.43
CA PHE A 100 6.61 22.05 -9.86
C PHE A 100 7.26 23.38 -10.21
N GLU A 101 7.85 23.46 -11.43
CA GLU A 101 8.46 24.69 -11.89
C GLU A 101 7.37 25.70 -12.27
N ASP A 102 7.54 26.96 -11.87
CA ASP A 102 6.58 28.02 -12.18
C ASP A 102 6.37 28.14 -13.70
N GLY A 103 5.11 28.05 -14.14
CA GLY A 103 4.75 28.10 -15.57
C GLY A 103 5.04 26.83 -16.37
N ALA A 104 5.53 25.75 -15.72
CA ALA A 104 5.79 24.46 -16.35
C ALA A 104 5.24 23.31 -15.46
N PRO A 105 3.91 23.08 -15.45
CA PRO A 105 3.25 22.13 -14.53
C PRO A 105 3.62 20.67 -14.80
N ASP A 106 4.33 20.36 -15.88
CA ASP A 106 4.82 19.03 -16.18
C ASP A 106 6.26 18.79 -15.68
N VAL A 107 6.96 19.84 -15.20
CA VAL A 107 8.35 19.76 -14.78
C VAL A 107 8.43 19.69 -13.25
N VAL A 108 8.75 18.50 -12.76
CA VAL A 108 9.04 18.29 -11.34
C VAL A 108 10.47 18.70 -11.04
N VAL A 109 10.64 19.67 -10.16
CA VAL A 109 11.94 20.07 -9.62
C VAL A 109 12.22 19.29 -8.34
N ARG A 110 13.38 18.67 -8.24
CA ARG A 110 13.87 18.00 -7.04
C ARG A 110 14.95 18.81 -6.36
N ARG A 111 14.80 19.03 -5.07
CA ARG A 111 15.84 19.58 -4.19
C ARG A 111 16.27 18.52 -3.20
N MET A 112 17.56 18.47 -2.89
CA MET A 112 18.14 17.44 -2.02
C MET A 112 18.81 18.09 -0.80
N ILE A 113 18.55 17.54 0.36
CA ILE A 113 19.35 17.78 1.55
C ILE A 113 20.55 16.83 1.47
N ASP A 114 21.73 17.38 1.18
CA ASP A 114 22.95 16.58 1.01
C ASP A 114 23.58 16.18 2.36
N ASN A 115 23.37 16.99 3.42
CA ASN A 115 23.82 16.68 4.77
C ASN A 115 22.64 16.26 5.65
N PRO A 116 22.46 14.95 5.95
CA PRO A 116 21.36 14.48 6.78
C PRO A 116 21.31 15.08 8.19
N GLU A 117 22.44 15.54 8.73
CA GLU A 117 22.48 16.20 10.06
C GLU A 117 21.71 17.52 10.12
N LEU A 118 21.36 18.10 8.98
CA LEU A 118 20.46 19.26 8.90
C LEU A 118 19.00 18.89 9.11
N ILE A 119 18.65 17.61 9.04
CA ILE A 119 17.31 17.11 9.30
C ILE A 119 17.14 16.98 10.80
N ASP A 120 16.18 17.71 11.34
CA ASP A 120 15.91 17.75 12.77
C ASP A 120 14.41 17.81 13.03
N PHE A 121 13.89 16.79 13.71
CA PHE A 121 12.51 16.68 14.15
C PHE A 121 12.46 16.94 15.65
N VAL A 122 11.63 17.88 16.04
CA VAL A 122 11.51 18.35 17.43
C VAL A 122 10.15 18.00 18.02
N PRO A 123 10.10 17.58 19.30
CA PRO A 123 8.83 17.24 19.96
C PRO A 123 8.07 18.50 20.34
N THR A 124 6.75 18.45 20.16
CA THR A 124 5.79 19.45 20.63
C THR A 124 4.69 18.75 21.41
N ASP A 125 4.40 19.24 22.61
CA ASP A 125 3.30 18.74 23.43
C ASP A 125 1.99 19.41 23.00
N PHE A 126 0.98 18.60 22.73
CA PHE A 126 -0.36 19.04 22.33
C PHE A 126 -1.42 18.83 23.40
N GLY A 127 -1.03 18.34 24.59
CA GLY A 127 -1.94 18.07 25.69
C GLY A 127 -2.70 16.75 25.55
N ILE A 128 -3.76 16.61 26.34
CA ILE A 128 -4.61 15.41 26.38
C ILE A 128 -5.61 15.49 25.23
N MET A 129 -5.72 14.40 24.49
CA MET A 129 -6.66 14.24 23.37
C MET A 129 -7.45 12.93 23.54
N ASP A 130 -8.73 12.95 23.14
CA ASP A 130 -9.52 11.75 22.97
C ASP A 130 -9.22 11.02 21.66
N THR A 131 -9.83 9.86 21.45
CA THR A 131 -9.61 9.02 20.24
C THR A 131 -9.88 9.75 18.94
N GLU A 132 -10.92 10.59 18.86
CA GLU A 132 -11.29 11.31 17.63
C GLU A 132 -10.34 12.50 17.39
N GLU A 133 -9.97 13.20 18.44
CA GLU A 133 -8.97 14.26 18.38
C GLU A 133 -7.61 13.74 17.95
N ILE A 134 -7.16 12.58 18.47
CA ILE A 134 -5.90 11.93 18.07
C ILE A 134 -5.90 11.60 16.58
N ARG A 135 -6.97 11.00 16.07
CA ARG A 135 -7.11 10.67 14.64
C ARG A 135 -7.05 11.92 13.76
N THR A 136 -7.83 12.93 14.14
CA THR A 136 -7.85 14.22 13.43
C THR A 136 -6.48 14.88 13.47
N HIS A 137 -5.82 14.87 14.62
CA HIS A 137 -4.48 15.41 14.81
C HIS A 137 -3.46 14.71 13.91
N ALA A 138 -3.43 13.38 13.88
CA ALA A 138 -2.52 12.61 13.03
C ALA A 138 -2.68 12.93 11.53
N LEU A 139 -3.91 13.20 11.07
CA LEU A 139 -4.19 13.56 9.68
C LEU A 139 -3.81 15.02 9.37
N THR A 140 -4.14 15.95 10.27
CA THR A 140 -4.04 17.39 9.99
C THR A 140 -2.69 18.00 10.30
N THR A 141 -1.86 17.37 11.16
CA THR A 141 -0.50 17.85 11.47
C THR A 141 0.53 17.44 10.44
N THR A 142 0.22 16.46 9.58
CA THR A 142 1.12 16.06 8.50
C THR A 142 0.96 17.01 7.31
N PRO A 143 2.00 17.78 6.93
CA PRO A 143 1.94 18.72 5.83
C PRO A 143 1.57 18.06 4.49
N GLU A 144 1.11 18.86 3.53
CA GLU A 144 0.68 18.39 2.21
C GLU A 144 1.84 17.81 1.38
N THR A 145 1.52 16.94 0.41
CA THR A 145 2.47 16.20 -0.44
C THR A 145 3.57 17.08 -1.06
N LEU A 146 3.24 18.32 -1.45
CA LEU A 146 4.20 19.24 -2.07
C LEU A 146 5.05 20.02 -1.03
N GLN A 147 4.85 19.79 0.26
CA GLN A 147 5.75 20.23 1.32
C GLN A 147 6.83 19.16 1.55
N TRP A 148 8.06 19.57 1.87
CA TRP A 148 9.13 18.60 2.09
C TRP A 148 8.83 17.63 3.24
N ASP A 149 8.29 18.12 4.34
CA ASP A 149 8.05 17.40 5.58
C ASP A 149 6.64 16.75 5.64
N CYS A 150 6.16 16.21 4.52
CA CYS A 150 4.87 15.51 4.44
C CYS A 150 4.88 14.17 5.19
N PHE A 151 5.52 14.15 6.37
CA PHE A 151 5.56 13.04 7.33
C PHE A 151 5.76 13.58 8.74
N THR A 152 5.07 12.98 9.71
CA THR A 152 5.15 13.32 11.14
C THR A 152 5.17 12.06 11.98
N PHE A 153 5.65 12.18 13.22
CA PHE A 153 5.70 11.10 14.18
C PHE A 153 5.07 11.55 15.48
N GLY A 154 4.43 10.65 16.22
CA GLY A 154 3.84 11.02 17.47
C GLY A 154 3.71 9.87 18.46
N ILE A 155 3.43 10.21 19.69
CA ILE A 155 3.04 9.27 20.74
C ILE A 155 1.77 9.75 21.44
N VAL A 156 1.03 8.77 21.94
CA VAL A 156 -0.03 8.96 22.93
C VAL A 156 0.41 8.24 24.20
N GLN A 157 0.64 8.95 25.29
CA GLN A 157 1.11 8.37 26.54
C GLN A 157 -0.06 7.80 27.35
N HIS A 158 0.09 6.58 27.86
CA HIS A 158 -0.82 5.93 28.79
C HIS A 158 -0.12 5.66 30.13
N ALA A 159 -0.82 5.07 31.12
CA ALA A 159 -0.27 4.85 32.46
C ALA A 159 0.97 3.91 32.48
N GLU A 160 0.93 2.83 31.70
CA GLU A 160 1.99 1.80 31.68
C GLU A 160 2.52 1.49 30.27
N SER A 161 2.02 2.20 29.25
CA SER A 161 2.44 2.03 27.85
C SER A 161 2.29 3.37 27.12
N PHE A 162 2.75 3.43 25.91
CA PHE A 162 2.42 4.50 24.97
C PHE A 162 2.16 3.92 23.58
N THR A 163 1.25 4.55 22.84
CA THR A 163 1.06 4.27 21.43
C THR A 163 1.96 5.18 20.61
N PHE A 164 2.88 4.60 19.84
CA PHE A 164 3.62 5.33 18.83
C PHE A 164 2.82 5.35 17.52
N TYR A 165 2.89 6.45 16.77
CA TYR A 165 2.40 6.51 15.40
C TYR A 165 3.32 7.29 14.47
N ALA A 166 3.37 6.90 13.21
CA ALA A 166 3.96 7.65 12.12
C ALA A 166 2.87 7.93 11.08
N SER A 167 2.66 9.21 10.74
CA SER A 167 1.76 9.63 9.66
C SER A 167 2.62 10.08 8.48
N VAL A 168 2.60 9.31 7.40
CA VAL A 168 3.54 9.46 6.28
C VAL A 168 2.77 9.52 4.97
N ASP A 169 3.10 10.53 4.15
CA ASP A 169 2.57 10.61 2.78
C ASP A 169 3.08 9.42 1.94
N HIS A 170 2.21 8.85 1.12
CA HIS A 170 2.54 7.71 0.25
C HIS A 170 3.70 8.00 -0.71
N LEU A 171 4.07 9.28 -0.87
CA LEU A 171 5.30 9.69 -1.57
C LEU A 171 6.55 8.99 -1.01
N HIS A 172 6.58 8.70 0.29
CA HIS A 172 7.75 8.16 1.01
C HIS A 172 7.60 6.71 1.46
N ILE A 173 6.44 6.08 1.28
CA ILE A 173 6.13 4.80 1.91
C ILE A 173 5.33 3.89 0.96
N ASP A 174 5.50 2.58 1.15
CA ASP A 174 4.63 1.52 0.67
C ASP A 174 4.31 0.54 1.81
N GLY A 175 3.52 -0.51 1.54
CA GLY A 175 3.12 -1.45 2.57
C GLY A 175 4.29 -2.15 3.27
N MET A 176 5.37 -2.50 2.55
CA MET A 176 6.57 -3.07 3.15
C MET A 176 7.31 -2.04 4.02
N SER A 177 7.40 -0.80 3.56
CA SER A 177 8.03 0.28 4.31
C SER A 177 7.33 0.58 5.62
N ALA A 178 6.01 0.36 5.73
CA ALA A 178 5.29 0.48 7.00
C ALA A 178 5.88 -0.47 8.07
N GLY A 179 6.15 -1.72 7.69
CA GLY A 179 6.84 -2.68 8.56
C GLY A 179 8.29 -2.30 8.86
N LEU A 180 9.00 -1.68 7.90
CA LEU A 180 10.39 -1.22 8.11
C LEU A 180 10.44 -0.01 9.06
N ILE A 181 9.45 0.88 9.05
CA ILE A 181 9.34 1.96 10.04
C ILE A 181 9.15 1.36 11.44
N PHE A 182 8.27 0.38 11.58
CA PHE A 182 8.11 -0.35 12.84
C PHE A 182 9.44 -0.96 13.28
N PHE A 183 10.09 -1.73 12.41
CA PHE A 183 11.36 -2.39 12.71
C PHE A 183 12.41 -1.39 13.21
N ASP A 184 12.62 -0.32 12.47
CA ASP A 184 13.62 0.69 12.81
C ASP A 184 13.32 1.39 14.14
N ILE A 185 12.13 1.97 14.26
CA ILE A 185 11.76 2.78 15.44
C ILE A 185 11.65 1.90 16.68
N HIS A 186 10.97 0.75 16.59
CA HIS A 186 10.78 -0.13 17.73
C HIS A 186 12.09 -0.64 18.29
N LEU A 187 13.00 -1.13 17.43
CA LEU A 187 14.27 -1.69 17.87
C LEU A 187 15.26 -0.62 18.34
N MET A 188 15.39 0.49 17.60
CA MET A 188 16.29 1.57 18.02
C MET A 188 15.87 2.19 19.34
N TYR A 189 14.58 2.50 19.51
CA TYR A 189 14.06 3.04 20.75
C TYR A 189 14.25 2.08 21.92
N SER A 190 13.86 0.81 21.74
CA SER A 190 14.01 -0.21 22.79
C SER A 190 15.45 -0.35 23.25
N HIS A 191 16.42 -0.30 22.32
CA HIS A 191 17.83 -0.35 22.65
C HIS A 191 18.30 0.91 23.40
N LEU A 192 17.96 2.11 22.90
CA LEU A 192 18.33 3.38 23.54
C LEU A 192 17.75 3.53 24.94
N ALA A 193 16.48 3.21 25.11
CA ALA A 193 15.80 3.31 26.41
C ALA A 193 16.39 2.34 27.47
N GLN A 194 16.90 1.18 27.03
CA GLN A 194 17.49 0.19 27.94
C GLN A 194 18.96 0.46 28.23
N SER A 195 19.75 0.84 27.25
CA SER A 195 21.21 0.93 27.37
C SER A 195 21.70 2.35 27.69
N GLY A 196 20.91 3.37 27.44
CA GLY A 196 21.35 4.77 27.52
C GLY A 196 22.47 5.15 26.55
N ALA A 197 22.92 4.19 25.75
CA ALA A 197 23.97 4.38 24.76
C ALA A 197 23.32 4.72 23.41
N GLU A 198 23.93 5.65 22.65
CA GLU A 198 23.57 5.79 21.23
C GLU A 198 23.70 4.41 20.60
N ALA A 199 22.56 3.86 20.16
CA ALA A 199 22.56 2.60 19.46
C ALA A 199 23.49 2.77 18.25
N ALA A 200 24.40 1.83 18.07
CA ALA A 200 24.98 1.62 16.76
C ALA A 200 23.77 1.39 15.83
N VAL A 201 23.40 2.41 15.08
CA VAL A 201 22.27 2.41 14.16
C VAL A 201 22.33 1.09 13.39
N ALA A 202 21.27 0.30 13.45
CA ALA A 202 21.20 -0.94 12.72
C ALA A 202 21.64 -0.67 11.28
N GLY A 203 22.77 -1.17 10.85
CA GLY A 203 23.48 -1.09 9.56
C GLY A 203 23.09 0.03 8.58
N GLN A 204 23.89 0.26 7.58
CA GLN A 204 23.50 1.17 6.47
C GLN A 204 22.38 0.55 5.66
N VAL A 205 21.39 1.37 5.27
CA VAL A 205 20.38 1.00 4.29
C VAL A 205 20.80 1.49 2.90
N ALA A 206 20.33 0.82 1.85
CA ALA A 206 20.58 1.28 0.49
C ALA A 206 19.82 2.59 0.21
N SER A 207 20.31 3.31 -0.79
CA SER A 207 19.72 4.59 -1.18
C SER A 207 18.50 4.39 -2.09
N TYR A 208 17.37 4.96 -1.71
CA TYR A 208 16.18 5.04 -2.57
C TYR A 208 16.45 5.87 -3.84
N ARG A 209 17.34 6.86 -3.76
CA ARG A 209 17.79 7.62 -4.93
C ARG A 209 18.50 6.73 -5.93
N SER A 210 19.33 5.79 -5.44
CA SER A 210 19.99 4.81 -6.32
C SER A 210 18.99 3.86 -6.97
N TYR A 211 17.93 3.46 -6.27
CA TYR A 211 16.82 2.71 -6.86
C TYR A 211 16.14 3.51 -8.00
N ALA A 212 15.78 4.77 -7.77
CA ALA A 212 15.17 5.61 -8.79
C ALA A 212 16.07 5.77 -10.02
N ALA A 213 17.38 5.93 -9.80
CA ALA A 213 18.35 6.02 -10.90
C ALA A 213 18.40 4.72 -11.72
N ARG A 214 18.48 3.55 -11.06
CA ARG A 214 18.44 2.23 -11.74
C ARG A 214 17.15 2.05 -12.55
N GLN A 215 15.99 2.46 -11.98
CA GLN A 215 14.71 2.39 -12.66
C GLN A 215 14.71 3.24 -13.95
N HIS A 216 15.20 4.47 -13.89
CA HIS A 216 15.29 5.35 -15.07
C HIS A 216 16.29 4.84 -16.11
N GLU A 217 17.42 4.29 -15.69
CA GLU A 217 18.40 3.68 -16.60
C GLU A 217 17.79 2.49 -17.34
N GLN A 218 17.10 1.60 -16.63
CA GLN A 218 16.38 0.48 -17.23
C GLN A 218 15.33 0.95 -18.22
N VAL A 219 14.50 1.92 -17.85
CA VAL A 219 13.42 2.44 -18.70
C VAL A 219 13.97 3.18 -19.92
N ALA A 220 15.09 3.88 -19.80
CA ALA A 220 15.74 4.55 -20.93
C ALA A 220 16.27 3.57 -21.99
N SER A 221 16.59 2.35 -21.62
CA SER A 221 17.05 1.31 -22.55
C SER A 221 15.92 0.65 -23.35
N LEU A 222 14.65 0.85 -22.96
CA LEU A 222 13.49 0.23 -23.59
C LEU A 222 13.21 0.80 -24.97
N THR A 223 12.86 -0.10 -25.88
CA THR A 223 12.42 0.20 -27.23
C THR A 223 11.07 -0.44 -27.51
N LEU A 224 10.43 -0.09 -28.61
CA LEU A 224 9.18 -0.75 -29.04
C LEU A 224 9.33 -2.29 -29.18
N SER A 225 10.53 -2.78 -29.52
CA SER A 225 10.80 -4.22 -29.66
C SER A 225 11.19 -4.92 -28.36
N SER A 226 11.26 -4.20 -27.24
CA SER A 226 11.53 -4.81 -25.94
C SER A 226 10.37 -5.73 -25.54
N PRO A 227 10.64 -6.97 -25.10
CA PRO A 227 9.59 -7.93 -24.73
C PRO A 227 8.60 -7.35 -23.73
N GLU A 228 9.09 -6.68 -22.69
CA GLU A 228 8.28 -6.07 -21.62
C GLU A 228 7.31 -4.99 -22.17
N VAL A 229 7.73 -4.27 -23.19
CA VAL A 229 6.89 -3.26 -23.88
C VAL A 229 5.82 -3.97 -24.73
N GLN A 230 6.19 -5.06 -25.40
CA GLN A 230 5.21 -5.84 -26.18
C GLN A 230 4.16 -6.50 -25.30
N ASP A 231 4.53 -7.03 -24.13
CA ASP A 231 3.59 -7.62 -23.17
C ASP A 231 2.57 -6.58 -22.65
N TRP A 232 3.03 -5.37 -22.36
CA TRP A 232 2.11 -4.25 -22.01
C TRP A 232 1.18 -3.87 -23.17
N ILE A 233 1.68 -3.89 -24.41
CA ILE A 233 0.89 -3.60 -25.61
C ILE A 233 -0.16 -4.69 -25.82
N GLU A 234 0.20 -5.96 -25.63
CA GLU A 234 -0.72 -7.09 -25.74
C GLU A 234 -1.83 -6.98 -24.69
N PHE A 235 -1.49 -6.77 -23.42
CA PHE A 235 -2.46 -6.56 -22.35
C PHE A 235 -3.41 -5.39 -22.65
N ALA A 236 -2.90 -4.26 -23.13
CA ALA A 236 -3.71 -3.12 -23.49
C ALA A 236 -4.64 -3.38 -24.68
N ARG A 237 -4.26 -4.26 -25.62
CA ARG A 237 -5.10 -4.69 -26.73
C ARG A 237 -6.19 -5.67 -26.28
N ASP A 238 -5.83 -6.64 -25.44
CA ASP A 238 -6.75 -7.65 -24.91
C ASP A 238 -7.87 -7.01 -24.09
N THR A 239 -7.54 -5.97 -23.33
CA THR A 239 -8.51 -5.15 -22.59
C THR A 239 -9.16 -4.07 -23.44
N GLN A 240 -8.80 -3.91 -24.72
CA GLN A 240 -9.26 -2.86 -25.64
C GLN A 240 -9.07 -1.44 -25.08
N GLY A 241 -8.11 -1.27 -24.18
CA GLY A 241 -7.84 -0.01 -23.46
C GLY A 241 -8.80 0.26 -22.29
N ASP A 242 -9.72 -0.64 -22.00
CA ASP A 242 -10.54 -0.63 -20.80
C ASP A 242 -9.76 -1.33 -19.69
N TRP A 243 -9.01 -0.54 -18.92
CA TRP A 243 -8.23 -1.06 -17.83
C TRP A 243 -9.07 -1.73 -16.76
N PRO A 244 -8.57 -2.80 -16.10
CA PRO A 244 -9.29 -3.48 -15.03
C PRO A 244 -9.84 -2.52 -13.97
N THR A 245 -11.14 -2.56 -13.75
CA THR A 245 -11.84 -1.78 -12.73
C THR A 245 -12.76 -2.70 -11.93
N PHE A 246 -13.26 -2.23 -10.79
CA PHE A 246 -14.21 -3.01 -10.00
C PHE A 246 -15.45 -3.39 -10.82
N PRO A 247 -15.85 -4.68 -10.84
CA PRO A 247 -16.83 -5.20 -11.80
C PRO A 247 -18.28 -4.84 -11.50
N LEU A 248 -18.55 -4.17 -10.39
CA LEU A 248 -19.90 -3.79 -9.96
C LEU A 248 -20.02 -2.26 -9.83
N PRO A 249 -21.25 -1.70 -9.92
CA PRO A 249 -21.46 -0.27 -9.79
C PRO A 249 -20.97 0.28 -8.44
N VAL A 250 -20.30 1.43 -8.46
CA VAL A 250 -19.84 2.15 -7.26
C VAL A 250 -20.31 3.60 -7.20
N ASP A 251 -21.07 4.04 -8.21
CA ASP A 251 -21.48 5.43 -8.48
C ASP A 251 -20.30 6.42 -8.56
N ASP A 252 -20.55 7.59 -9.08
CA ASP A 252 -19.56 8.65 -9.11
C ASP A 252 -19.32 9.20 -7.69
N VAL A 253 -18.07 9.52 -7.39
CA VAL A 253 -17.70 10.13 -6.12
C VAL A 253 -18.23 11.56 -6.12
N GLU A 254 -19.00 11.90 -5.09
CA GLU A 254 -19.39 13.28 -4.86
C GLU A 254 -18.15 14.15 -4.55
N VAL A 255 -18.30 15.47 -4.65
CA VAL A 255 -17.21 16.45 -4.51
C VAL A 255 -16.35 16.28 -3.23
N ASN A 256 -16.85 15.57 -2.24
CA ASN A 256 -16.15 15.35 -0.96
C ASN A 256 -15.26 14.08 -0.89
N ASN A 257 -15.12 13.33 -1.98
CA ASN A 257 -14.19 12.18 -2.12
C ASN A 257 -14.04 11.28 -0.87
N ARG A 258 -15.10 11.05 -0.11
CA ARG A 258 -15.02 10.18 1.06
C ARG A 258 -14.86 8.73 0.66
N GLY A 259 -13.91 8.07 1.33
CA GLY A 259 -13.65 6.65 1.21
C GLY A 259 -13.89 5.92 2.52
N THR A 260 -14.04 4.62 2.42
CA THR A 260 -14.15 3.73 3.58
C THR A 260 -13.47 2.40 3.28
N PHE A 261 -13.27 1.62 4.32
CA PHE A 261 -12.67 0.29 4.24
C PHE A 261 -13.58 -0.73 4.91
N LEU A 262 -13.55 -1.95 4.39
CA LEU A 262 -14.21 -3.11 4.99
C LEU A 262 -13.21 -4.26 5.03
N THR A 263 -13.04 -4.86 6.20
CA THR A 263 -12.18 -6.04 6.39
C THR A 263 -13.04 -7.23 6.78
N VAL A 264 -12.80 -8.37 6.13
CA VAL A 264 -13.45 -9.65 6.42
C VAL A 264 -12.41 -10.76 6.53
N ASP A 265 -12.68 -11.75 7.36
CA ASP A 265 -11.90 -12.98 7.41
C ASP A 265 -12.29 -13.86 6.20
N LEU A 266 -11.30 -14.31 5.44
CA LEU A 266 -11.47 -15.25 4.32
C LEU A 266 -11.29 -16.69 4.79
N LEU A 267 -10.26 -16.94 5.59
CA LEU A 267 -9.87 -18.24 6.12
C LEU A 267 -9.36 -18.07 7.56
N ASP A 268 -9.73 -18.98 8.43
CA ASP A 268 -9.09 -19.18 9.73
C ASP A 268 -7.71 -19.86 9.57
N ASP A 269 -7.07 -20.19 10.68
CA ASP A 269 -5.75 -20.81 10.71
C ASP A 269 -5.71 -22.12 9.91
N ALA A 270 -6.61 -23.07 10.23
CA ALA A 270 -6.70 -24.35 9.54
C ALA A 270 -7.05 -24.19 8.04
N GLY A 271 -7.95 -23.29 7.72
CA GLY A 271 -8.30 -22.94 6.34
C GLY A 271 -7.12 -22.32 5.57
N THR A 272 -6.33 -21.49 6.22
CA THR A 272 -5.13 -20.87 5.61
C THR A 272 -4.05 -21.90 5.30
N GLU A 273 -3.77 -22.84 6.21
CA GLU A 273 -2.84 -23.95 5.97
C GLU A 273 -3.33 -24.88 4.86
N LEU A 274 -4.63 -25.22 4.87
CA LEU A 274 -5.22 -26.06 3.85
C LEU A 274 -5.19 -25.37 2.47
N PHE A 275 -5.45 -24.07 2.40
CA PHE A 275 -5.37 -23.30 1.15
C PHE A 275 -3.95 -23.30 0.58
N GLU A 276 -2.91 -23.15 1.43
CA GLU A 276 -1.50 -23.29 1.00
C GLU A 276 -1.24 -24.68 0.40
N THR A 277 -1.69 -25.73 1.08
CA THR A 277 -1.55 -27.11 0.60
C THR A 277 -2.23 -27.32 -0.76
N VAL A 278 -3.42 -26.72 -0.95
CA VAL A 278 -4.17 -26.81 -2.23
C VAL A 278 -3.44 -26.07 -3.34
N CYS A 279 -2.90 -24.87 -3.04
CA CYS A 279 -2.11 -24.10 -4.01
C CYS A 279 -0.85 -24.90 -4.44
N ASP A 280 -0.12 -25.47 -3.48
CA ASP A 280 1.08 -26.26 -3.75
C ASP A 280 0.75 -27.50 -4.61
N ALA A 281 -0.35 -28.20 -4.31
CA ALA A 281 -0.83 -29.33 -5.10
C ALA A 281 -1.23 -28.93 -6.54
N ALA A 282 -1.70 -27.70 -6.73
CA ALA A 282 -1.98 -27.13 -8.04
C ALA A 282 -0.71 -26.68 -8.80
N GLY A 283 0.46 -26.67 -8.16
CA GLY A 283 1.70 -26.11 -8.70
C GLY A 283 1.73 -24.59 -8.69
N ALA A 284 1.05 -23.96 -7.74
CA ALA A 284 1.00 -22.52 -7.55
C ALA A 284 1.47 -22.14 -6.13
N ARG A 285 1.94 -20.93 -5.95
CA ARG A 285 2.13 -20.35 -4.62
C ARG A 285 0.81 -19.80 -4.08
N PHE A 286 0.78 -19.46 -2.80
CA PHE A 286 -0.37 -18.82 -2.15
C PHE A 286 -0.88 -17.60 -2.95
N SER A 287 0.03 -16.76 -3.47
CA SER A 287 -0.31 -15.60 -4.31
C SER A 287 -1.05 -15.98 -5.61
N GLY A 288 -0.65 -17.06 -6.27
CA GLY A 288 -1.36 -17.56 -7.46
C GLY A 288 -2.77 -18.03 -7.13
N GLY A 289 -2.94 -18.72 -5.98
CA GLY A 289 -4.25 -19.11 -5.48
C GLY A 289 -5.15 -17.91 -5.15
N VAL A 290 -4.59 -16.87 -4.53
CA VAL A 290 -5.30 -15.59 -4.25
C VAL A 290 -5.81 -14.95 -5.52
N LEU A 291 -4.97 -14.82 -6.55
CA LEU A 291 -5.35 -14.24 -7.84
C LEU A 291 -6.39 -15.09 -8.57
N ALA A 292 -6.30 -16.41 -8.46
CA ALA A 292 -7.32 -17.33 -8.99
C ALA A 292 -8.68 -17.12 -8.31
N CYS A 293 -8.72 -16.99 -6.97
CA CYS A 293 -9.95 -16.71 -6.24
C CYS A 293 -10.55 -15.34 -6.64
N ALA A 294 -9.73 -14.32 -6.85
CA ALA A 294 -10.19 -13.02 -7.35
C ALA A 294 -10.79 -13.15 -8.77
N ALA A 295 -10.12 -13.89 -9.67
CA ALA A 295 -10.61 -14.16 -11.00
C ALA A 295 -11.95 -14.93 -11.01
N MET A 296 -12.09 -15.93 -10.15
CA MET A 296 -13.34 -16.67 -9.98
C MET A 296 -14.47 -15.80 -9.44
N ALA A 297 -14.19 -14.95 -8.45
CA ALA A 297 -15.17 -14.03 -7.89
C ALA A 297 -15.64 -13.00 -8.92
N GLU A 298 -14.76 -12.48 -9.76
CA GLU A 298 -15.12 -11.53 -10.81
C GLU A 298 -15.92 -12.19 -11.94
N HIS A 299 -15.53 -13.41 -12.34
CA HIS A 299 -16.25 -14.18 -13.35
C HIS A 299 -17.74 -14.38 -13.02
N GLU A 300 -18.08 -14.52 -11.73
CA GLU A 300 -19.48 -14.65 -11.27
C GLU A 300 -20.34 -13.46 -11.68
N PHE A 301 -19.76 -12.26 -11.77
CA PHE A 301 -20.47 -11.04 -12.12
C PHE A 301 -20.38 -10.66 -13.58
N THR A 302 -19.26 -10.96 -14.22
CA THR A 302 -18.95 -10.52 -15.59
C THR A 302 -19.22 -11.61 -16.64
N GLY A 303 -19.11 -12.89 -16.27
CA GLY A 303 -19.18 -14.02 -17.21
C GLY A 303 -18.04 -14.02 -18.24
N THR A 304 -17.01 -13.19 -18.07
CA THR A 304 -15.86 -13.10 -18.99
C THR A 304 -15.08 -14.40 -19.03
N ALA A 305 -14.58 -14.80 -20.19
CA ALA A 305 -13.79 -16.01 -20.35
C ALA A 305 -12.38 -15.90 -19.76
N THR A 306 -11.90 -14.67 -19.67
CA THR A 306 -10.56 -14.34 -19.16
C THR A 306 -10.66 -13.17 -18.17
N TYR A 307 -10.07 -13.36 -17.02
CA TYR A 307 -9.86 -12.28 -16.04
C TYR A 307 -8.64 -11.47 -16.45
N HIS A 308 -8.80 -10.15 -16.45
CA HIS A 308 -7.71 -9.20 -16.54
C HIS A 308 -7.70 -8.35 -15.27
N GLY A 309 -6.55 -8.27 -14.60
CA GLY A 309 -6.43 -7.55 -13.34
C GLY A 309 -5.07 -6.89 -13.18
N PHE A 310 -4.92 -6.11 -12.12
CA PHE A 310 -3.63 -5.61 -11.66
C PHE A 310 -3.30 -6.17 -10.28
N THR A 311 -2.01 -6.44 -10.06
CA THR A 311 -1.50 -6.74 -8.72
C THR A 311 -0.29 -5.86 -8.41
N ALA A 312 -0.06 -5.61 -7.12
CA ALA A 312 1.15 -4.93 -6.68
C ALA A 312 2.33 -5.91 -6.67
N TYR A 313 3.46 -5.46 -7.19
CA TYR A 313 4.74 -6.18 -7.14
C TYR A 313 5.78 -5.32 -6.44
N ASP A 314 6.50 -5.90 -5.47
CA ASP A 314 7.62 -5.24 -4.80
C ASP A 314 8.86 -5.29 -5.69
N THR A 315 9.33 -4.13 -6.13
CA THR A 315 10.50 -3.99 -7.02
C THR A 315 11.82 -3.88 -6.27
N ARG A 316 11.85 -4.08 -4.95
CA ARG A 316 13.09 -4.12 -4.18
C ARG A 316 13.99 -5.24 -4.68
N THR A 317 15.26 -4.93 -4.89
CA THR A 317 16.29 -5.95 -5.08
C THR A 317 16.62 -6.55 -3.70
N PRO A 318 16.36 -7.85 -3.46
CA PRO A 318 16.42 -8.44 -2.11
C PRO A 318 17.74 -8.19 -1.38
N ASP A 319 18.86 -8.33 -2.07
CA ASP A 319 20.19 -8.19 -1.47
C ASP A 319 20.66 -6.71 -1.32
N ILE A 320 19.91 -5.76 -1.89
CA ILE A 320 20.27 -4.34 -1.90
C ILE A 320 19.25 -3.52 -1.14
N ASP A 321 17.98 -3.61 -1.53
CA ASP A 321 16.94 -2.66 -1.12
C ASP A 321 16.05 -3.19 0.03
N ALA A 322 16.29 -4.41 0.53
CA ALA A 322 15.38 -5.11 1.46
C ALA A 322 14.99 -4.27 2.69
N MET A 323 15.92 -3.46 3.21
CA MET A 323 15.71 -2.62 4.41
C MET A 323 15.52 -1.14 4.08
N THR A 324 15.30 -0.79 2.81
CA THR A 324 15.17 0.60 2.36
C THR A 324 13.71 1.05 2.44
N VAL A 325 13.46 2.13 3.17
CA VAL A 325 12.15 2.81 3.19
C VAL A 325 11.98 3.58 1.89
N GLY A 326 10.79 3.49 1.30
CA GLY A 326 10.44 4.18 0.07
C GLY A 326 9.24 3.55 -0.65
N TRP A 327 8.84 4.09 -1.77
CA TRP A 327 7.77 3.50 -2.58
C TRP A 327 8.35 2.63 -3.70
N PHE A 328 8.42 1.34 -3.47
CA PHE A 328 8.94 0.34 -4.41
C PHE A 328 7.83 -0.43 -5.14
N ALA A 329 6.62 -0.48 -4.55
CA ALA A 329 5.52 -1.20 -5.15
C ALA A 329 5.13 -0.61 -6.52
N ASN A 330 5.04 -1.47 -7.56
CA ASN A 330 4.53 -1.11 -8.87
C ASN A 330 3.39 -2.06 -9.25
N LEU A 331 2.51 -1.62 -10.17
CA LEU A 331 1.43 -2.46 -10.67
C LEU A 331 1.91 -3.27 -11.86
N VAL A 332 1.56 -4.55 -11.86
CA VAL A 332 1.78 -5.46 -12.99
C VAL A 332 0.46 -6.09 -13.44
N PRO A 333 0.30 -6.36 -14.74
CA PRO A 333 -0.91 -6.95 -15.29
C PRO A 333 -0.99 -8.45 -14.97
N ILE A 334 -2.20 -8.94 -14.79
CA ILE A 334 -2.52 -10.36 -14.56
C ILE A 334 -3.60 -10.79 -15.53
N THR A 335 -3.39 -11.92 -16.20
CA THR A 335 -4.34 -12.52 -17.14
C THR A 335 -4.59 -13.98 -16.74
N VAL A 336 -5.85 -14.34 -16.45
CA VAL A 336 -6.23 -15.69 -16.02
C VAL A 336 -7.39 -16.20 -16.87
N PRO A 337 -7.20 -17.23 -17.72
CA PRO A 337 -8.31 -17.96 -18.34
C PRO A 337 -9.18 -18.61 -17.25
N ILE A 338 -10.50 -18.33 -17.23
CA ILE A 338 -11.37 -18.74 -16.10
C ILE A 338 -12.65 -19.45 -16.51
N CYS A 339 -13.14 -19.30 -17.73
CA CYS A 339 -14.48 -19.73 -18.15
C CYS A 339 -14.85 -21.19 -17.83
N THR A 340 -13.89 -22.12 -17.90
CA THR A 340 -14.10 -23.56 -17.63
C THR A 340 -13.06 -24.11 -16.67
N ALA A 341 -12.28 -23.26 -16.03
CA ALA A 341 -11.17 -23.67 -15.21
C ALA A 341 -11.62 -24.20 -13.85
N THR A 342 -11.05 -25.31 -13.42
CA THR A 342 -11.04 -25.70 -12.03
C THR A 342 -10.15 -24.73 -11.23
N PHE A 343 -10.29 -24.70 -9.91
CA PHE A 343 -9.38 -23.89 -9.07
C PHE A 343 -7.90 -24.19 -9.37
N ALA A 344 -7.53 -25.46 -9.49
CA ALA A 344 -6.14 -25.85 -9.74
C ALA A 344 -5.60 -25.33 -11.09
N GLU A 345 -6.43 -25.31 -12.14
CA GLU A 345 -6.06 -24.75 -13.44
C GLU A 345 -5.96 -23.23 -13.38
N ALA A 346 -6.93 -22.57 -12.74
CA ALA A 346 -6.91 -21.12 -12.54
C ALA A 346 -5.71 -20.68 -11.69
N ALA A 347 -5.41 -21.39 -10.59
CA ALA A 347 -4.27 -21.08 -9.72
C ALA A 347 -2.92 -21.21 -10.44
N ARG A 348 -2.77 -22.26 -11.25
CA ARG A 348 -1.57 -22.46 -12.08
C ARG A 348 -1.42 -21.36 -13.13
N ALA A 349 -2.52 -21.03 -13.82
CA ALA A 349 -2.51 -19.97 -14.81
C ALA A 349 -2.22 -18.58 -14.19
N ALA A 350 -2.84 -18.28 -13.04
CA ALA A 350 -2.59 -17.05 -12.29
C ALA A 350 -1.13 -16.96 -11.80
N GLN A 351 -0.58 -18.09 -11.32
CA GLN A 351 0.82 -18.17 -10.92
C GLN A 351 1.77 -17.92 -12.10
N GLN A 352 1.50 -18.53 -13.25
CA GLN A 352 2.29 -18.32 -14.46
C GLN A 352 2.22 -16.85 -14.89
N SER A 353 1.01 -16.29 -14.97
CA SER A 353 0.83 -14.87 -15.32
C SER A 353 1.57 -13.92 -14.36
N PHE A 354 1.54 -14.21 -13.04
CA PHE A 354 2.28 -13.43 -12.05
C PHE A 354 3.80 -13.57 -12.23
N ASP A 355 4.29 -14.76 -12.56
CA ASP A 355 5.73 -14.98 -12.77
C ASP A 355 6.23 -14.31 -14.05
N ASP A 356 5.43 -14.34 -15.11
CA ASP A 356 5.73 -13.65 -16.37
C ASP A 356 5.69 -12.12 -16.20
N ALA A 357 4.73 -11.63 -15.41
CA ALA A 357 4.58 -10.20 -15.14
C ALA A 357 5.73 -9.58 -14.30
N LYS A 358 6.59 -10.38 -13.67
CA LYS A 358 7.73 -9.85 -12.89
C LYS A 358 8.66 -8.97 -13.72
N GLN A 359 8.90 -9.34 -14.98
CA GLN A 359 9.73 -8.54 -15.88
C GLN A 359 9.10 -7.17 -16.18
N LEU A 360 7.78 -7.04 -16.05
CA LEU A 360 7.03 -5.80 -16.27
C LEU A 360 7.10 -4.85 -15.08
N ALA A 361 7.50 -5.34 -13.90
CA ALA A 361 7.50 -4.55 -12.67
C ALA A 361 8.41 -3.32 -12.74
N GLY A 362 9.50 -3.39 -13.51
CA GLY A 362 10.39 -2.26 -13.77
C GLY A 362 9.95 -1.34 -14.92
N VAL A 363 8.84 -1.66 -15.60
CA VAL A 363 8.39 -0.93 -16.80
C VAL A 363 7.06 -0.22 -16.50
N PRO A 364 7.06 1.12 -16.36
CA PRO A 364 5.82 1.86 -16.21
C PRO A 364 4.94 1.72 -17.46
N VAL A 365 3.64 1.49 -17.27
CA VAL A 365 2.69 1.39 -18.39
C VAL A 365 2.69 2.64 -19.25
N GLU A 366 2.87 3.81 -18.67
CA GLU A 366 2.98 5.10 -19.38
C GLU A 366 4.10 5.04 -20.42
N ARG A 367 5.26 4.48 -20.08
CA ARG A 367 6.39 4.35 -20.98
C ARG A 367 6.11 3.36 -22.11
N ALA A 368 5.45 2.25 -21.81
CA ALA A 368 5.05 1.29 -22.85
C ALA A 368 4.06 1.93 -23.84
N LEU A 369 3.10 2.71 -23.37
CA LEU A 369 2.15 3.43 -24.22
C LEU A 369 2.85 4.51 -25.07
N GLU A 370 3.79 5.25 -24.50
CA GLU A 370 4.60 6.22 -25.27
C GLU A 370 5.36 5.55 -26.42
N LEU A 371 6.03 4.42 -26.14
CA LEU A 371 6.80 3.68 -27.15
C LEU A 371 5.89 3.03 -28.21
N ALA A 372 4.70 2.58 -27.82
CA ALA A 372 3.71 2.03 -28.75
C ALA A 372 3.17 3.08 -29.74
N GLY A 373 3.09 4.34 -29.31
CA GLY A 373 2.67 5.46 -30.13
C GLY A 373 1.40 5.20 -30.92
N PRO A 374 1.43 5.29 -32.30
CA PRO A 374 0.22 5.11 -33.11
C PRO A 374 -0.44 3.73 -33.00
N GLN A 375 0.27 2.69 -32.56
CA GLN A 375 -0.28 1.32 -32.42
C GLN A 375 -1.36 1.22 -31.36
N LEU A 376 -1.30 2.08 -30.34
CA LEU A 376 -2.28 2.19 -29.25
C LEU A 376 -2.91 3.59 -29.20
N SER A 377 -3.11 4.19 -30.37
CA SER A 377 -3.72 5.53 -30.46
C SER A 377 -5.08 5.58 -29.77
N GLY A 378 -5.23 6.53 -28.83
CA GLY A 378 -6.44 6.72 -28.06
C GLY A 378 -6.50 5.96 -26.72
N ILE A 379 -5.60 5.02 -26.46
CA ILE A 379 -5.49 4.38 -25.15
C ILE A 379 -4.76 5.32 -24.18
N LYS A 380 -5.39 5.63 -23.07
CA LYS A 380 -4.82 6.43 -21.99
C LYS A 380 -4.23 5.51 -20.93
N PRO A 381 -3.27 5.96 -20.12
CA PRO A 381 -2.82 5.22 -18.94
C PRO A 381 -3.97 4.87 -17.99
N PRO A 382 -3.82 3.82 -17.16
CA PRO A 382 -4.81 3.47 -16.15
C PRO A 382 -5.18 4.67 -15.28
N SER A 383 -6.47 4.87 -15.08
CA SER A 383 -6.97 5.92 -14.19
C SER A 383 -6.86 5.52 -12.72
N ALA A 384 -7.13 6.44 -11.82
CA ALA A 384 -7.23 6.16 -10.38
C ALA A 384 -8.36 5.18 -10.01
N ARG A 385 -9.25 4.83 -10.96
CA ARG A 385 -10.29 3.79 -10.79
C ARG A 385 -9.80 2.38 -11.14
N ALA A 386 -8.57 2.22 -11.65
CA ALA A 386 -8.03 0.90 -11.92
C ALA A 386 -7.95 0.10 -10.62
N MET A 387 -8.54 -1.11 -10.64
CA MET A 387 -8.59 -1.97 -9.46
C MET A 387 -7.29 -2.75 -9.33
N MET A 388 -6.75 -2.77 -8.12
CA MET A 388 -5.63 -3.61 -7.73
C MET A 388 -6.12 -4.71 -6.79
N VAL A 389 -5.67 -5.94 -7.03
CA VAL A 389 -5.75 -7.06 -6.07
C VAL A 389 -4.34 -7.33 -5.57
N SER A 390 -4.03 -6.91 -4.35
CA SER A 390 -2.72 -7.10 -3.73
C SER A 390 -2.72 -8.27 -2.77
N PHE A 391 -1.65 -9.04 -2.74
CA PHE A 391 -1.40 -10.06 -1.72
C PHE A 391 -0.16 -9.70 -0.90
N MET A 392 -0.29 -9.74 0.43
CA MET A 392 0.82 -9.52 1.35
C MET A 392 0.87 -10.64 2.39
N ASP A 393 2.04 -11.26 2.52
CA ASP A 393 2.34 -12.19 3.61
C ASP A 393 3.05 -11.42 4.74
N PHE A 394 2.28 -11.01 5.75
CA PHE A 394 2.81 -10.22 6.87
C PHE A 394 3.90 -10.94 7.65
N ARG A 395 3.93 -12.28 7.62
CA ARG A 395 4.96 -13.09 8.30
C ARG A 395 6.37 -12.89 7.72
N LYS A 396 6.45 -12.32 6.49
CA LYS A 396 7.72 -12.05 5.79
C LYS A 396 8.29 -10.66 6.07
N ILE A 397 7.55 -9.82 6.79
CA ILE A 397 8.01 -8.49 7.17
C ILE A 397 9.00 -8.62 8.34
N PRO A 398 10.12 -7.88 8.37
CA PRO A 398 11.05 -7.90 9.48
C PRO A 398 10.37 -7.60 10.82
N ALA A 399 10.67 -8.39 11.86
CA ALA A 399 10.07 -8.33 13.20
C ALA A 399 8.55 -8.57 13.24
N ALA A 400 7.99 -9.28 12.25
CA ALA A 400 6.56 -9.59 12.20
C ALA A 400 6.06 -10.37 13.42
N GLU A 401 6.93 -11.12 14.09
CA GLU A 401 6.63 -11.81 15.35
C GLU A 401 6.24 -10.87 16.50
N LEU A 402 6.59 -9.58 16.40
CA LEU A 402 6.24 -8.56 17.39
C LEU A 402 4.90 -7.86 17.07
N PHE A 403 4.37 -7.99 15.86
CA PHE A 403 3.21 -7.23 15.40
C PHE A 403 1.97 -7.47 16.25
N GLU A 404 1.69 -8.71 16.59
CA GLU A 404 0.49 -9.05 17.33
C GLU A 404 0.54 -8.52 18.77
N GLN A 405 1.67 -8.74 19.45
CA GLN A 405 1.83 -8.31 20.84
C GLN A 405 1.91 -6.78 20.99
N SER A 406 2.37 -6.06 19.95
CA SER A 406 2.43 -4.60 19.94
C SER A 406 1.17 -3.94 19.37
N GLY A 407 0.17 -4.72 18.93
CA GLY A 407 -1.02 -4.16 18.29
C GLY A 407 -0.72 -3.37 17.02
N PHE A 408 0.31 -3.81 16.25
CA PHE A 408 0.70 -3.13 15.01
C PHE A 408 -0.47 -3.00 14.03
N GLY A 409 -0.65 -1.81 13.48
CA GLY A 409 -1.66 -1.52 12.47
C GLY A 409 -1.23 -0.45 11.48
N THR A 410 -1.83 -0.52 10.29
CA THR A 410 -1.69 0.48 9.24
C THR A 410 -3.06 1.01 8.86
N TYR A 411 -3.17 2.33 8.78
CA TYR A 411 -4.43 3.01 8.54
C TYR A 411 -4.25 4.06 7.46
N ALA A 412 -5.23 4.20 6.58
CA ALA A 412 -5.26 5.25 5.57
C ALA A 412 -6.21 6.38 5.98
N ASP A 413 -6.05 7.54 5.39
CA ASP A 413 -7.05 8.60 5.47
C ASP A 413 -8.41 8.14 4.91
N ASN A 414 -9.47 8.93 5.18
CA ASN A 414 -10.84 8.58 4.76
C ASN A 414 -11.20 9.15 3.39
N LEU A 415 -10.24 9.25 2.49
CA LEU A 415 -10.44 9.76 1.15
C LEU A 415 -10.48 8.63 0.12
N SER A 416 -11.03 8.91 -1.06
CA SER A 416 -11.14 7.96 -2.17
C SER A 416 -10.96 8.65 -3.52
N HIS A 417 -10.23 8.01 -4.40
CA HIS A 417 -10.15 8.41 -5.82
C HIS A 417 -11.35 7.94 -6.66
N GLY A 418 -12.39 7.35 -6.05
CA GLY A 418 -13.51 6.74 -6.74
C GLY A 418 -13.24 5.34 -7.27
N GLY A 419 -12.06 4.78 -7.01
CA GLY A 419 -11.69 3.40 -7.31
C GLY A 419 -11.94 2.47 -6.13
N VAL A 420 -11.83 1.17 -6.41
CA VAL A 420 -11.88 0.08 -5.41
C VAL A 420 -10.56 -0.67 -5.46
N ASN A 421 -9.95 -0.90 -4.30
CA ASN A 421 -8.73 -1.71 -4.20
C ASN A 421 -8.90 -2.78 -3.14
N LEU A 422 -8.30 -3.95 -3.39
CA LEU A 422 -8.40 -5.13 -2.54
C LEU A 422 -7.00 -5.55 -2.08
N TRP A 423 -6.83 -5.70 -0.77
CA TRP A 423 -5.65 -6.30 -0.15
C TRP A 423 -6.05 -7.62 0.51
N ILE A 424 -5.37 -8.70 0.14
CA ILE A 424 -5.50 -9.99 0.78
C ILE A 424 -4.23 -10.20 1.59
N ASN A 425 -4.42 -10.37 2.90
CA ASN A 425 -3.33 -10.37 3.86
C ASN A 425 -3.27 -11.71 4.58
N ARG A 426 -2.13 -12.39 4.47
CA ARG A 426 -1.83 -13.58 5.25
C ARG A 426 -1.20 -13.18 6.57
N GLN A 427 -1.84 -13.53 7.67
CA GLN A 427 -1.34 -13.38 9.04
C GLN A 427 -0.88 -14.74 9.59
N ASN A 428 -0.49 -14.80 10.86
CA ASN A 428 -0.06 -16.06 11.47
C ASN A 428 -1.20 -17.07 11.62
N ASP A 429 -2.39 -16.58 11.94
CA ASP A 429 -3.56 -17.35 12.37
C ASP A 429 -4.74 -17.29 11.39
N LYS A 430 -4.63 -16.53 10.30
CA LYS A 430 -5.71 -16.34 9.34
C LYS A 430 -5.31 -15.64 8.05
N THR A 431 -6.23 -15.65 7.09
CA THR A 431 -6.17 -14.83 5.88
C THR A 431 -7.36 -13.88 5.84
N THR A 432 -7.10 -12.59 5.64
CA THR A 432 -8.13 -11.54 5.61
C THR A 432 -8.17 -10.84 4.25
N ALA A 433 -9.33 -10.30 3.89
CA ALA A 433 -9.48 -9.35 2.78
C ALA A 433 -9.86 -7.98 3.35
N THR A 434 -9.13 -6.95 2.95
CA THR A 434 -9.45 -5.54 3.22
C THR A 434 -9.71 -4.86 1.87
N ILE A 435 -10.85 -4.21 1.74
CA ILE A 435 -11.26 -3.53 0.51
C ILE A 435 -11.53 -2.06 0.79
N SER A 436 -10.94 -1.15 0.01
CA SER A 436 -11.23 0.28 0.04
C SER A 436 -12.19 0.64 -1.09
N PHE A 437 -13.13 1.54 -0.82
CA PHE A 437 -14.14 1.93 -1.79
C PHE A 437 -14.77 3.30 -1.43
N PRO A 438 -15.45 3.97 -2.40
CA PRO A 438 -16.20 5.19 -2.13
C PRO A 438 -17.30 4.98 -1.10
N ASP A 439 -17.43 5.89 -0.13
CA ASP A 439 -18.40 5.76 0.96
C ASP A 439 -19.81 6.20 0.51
N ASN A 440 -20.48 5.35 -0.26
CA ASN A 440 -21.87 5.52 -0.68
C ASN A 440 -22.64 4.19 -0.64
N ALA A 441 -23.96 4.26 -0.70
CA ALA A 441 -24.84 3.09 -0.56
C ALA A 441 -24.66 2.06 -1.68
N THR A 442 -24.45 2.51 -2.92
CA THR A 442 -24.25 1.64 -4.09
C THR A 442 -22.95 0.87 -3.96
N ALA A 443 -21.84 1.56 -3.65
CA ALA A 443 -20.53 0.94 -3.44
C ALA A 443 -20.56 -0.05 -2.28
N ARG A 444 -21.17 0.29 -1.15
CA ARG A 444 -21.33 -0.64 0.00
C ARG A 444 -22.03 -1.93 -0.43
N LYS A 445 -23.18 -1.83 -1.13
CA LYS A 445 -23.91 -3.00 -1.62
C LYS A 445 -23.08 -3.85 -2.59
N SER A 446 -22.38 -3.20 -3.51
CA SER A 446 -21.54 -3.86 -4.52
C SER A 446 -20.35 -4.57 -3.87
N VAL A 447 -19.68 -3.92 -2.92
CA VAL A 447 -18.55 -4.49 -2.18
C VAL A 447 -18.97 -5.69 -1.34
N HIS A 448 -20.11 -5.63 -0.64
CA HIS A 448 -20.61 -6.80 0.11
C HIS A 448 -20.88 -7.99 -0.82
N ARG A 449 -21.45 -7.77 -2.01
CA ARG A 449 -21.65 -8.84 -3.00
C ARG A 449 -20.35 -9.43 -3.51
N TYR A 450 -19.37 -8.57 -3.81
CA TYR A 450 -18.05 -9.01 -4.28
C TYR A 450 -17.31 -9.82 -3.20
N LEU A 451 -17.30 -9.35 -1.95
CA LEU A 451 -16.68 -10.07 -0.84
C LEU A 451 -17.36 -11.42 -0.57
N ALA A 452 -18.69 -11.51 -0.72
CA ALA A 452 -19.40 -12.79 -0.60
C ALA A 452 -18.92 -13.79 -1.67
N ALA A 453 -18.79 -13.37 -2.93
CA ALA A 453 -18.25 -14.21 -4.00
C ALA A 453 -16.78 -14.59 -3.75
N LEU A 454 -15.97 -13.66 -3.24
CA LEU A 454 -14.57 -13.92 -2.90
C LEU A 454 -14.45 -14.97 -1.79
N ILE A 455 -15.23 -14.84 -0.70
CA ILE A 455 -15.29 -15.83 0.39
C ILE A 455 -15.68 -17.21 -0.17
N GLN A 456 -16.67 -17.27 -1.07
CA GLN A 456 -17.09 -18.53 -1.71
C GLN A 456 -15.97 -19.12 -2.57
N ALA A 457 -15.21 -18.31 -3.32
CA ALA A 457 -14.09 -18.79 -4.11
C ALA A 457 -12.99 -19.41 -3.23
N PHE A 458 -12.64 -18.78 -2.11
CA PHE A 458 -11.71 -19.37 -1.14
C PHE A 458 -12.24 -20.65 -0.50
N ALA A 459 -13.51 -20.67 -0.09
CA ALA A 459 -14.15 -21.86 0.47
C ALA A 459 -14.22 -23.00 -0.54
N TYR A 460 -14.48 -22.69 -1.81
CA TYR A 460 -14.46 -23.69 -2.90
C TYR A 460 -13.06 -24.27 -3.09
N ALA A 461 -12.03 -23.43 -3.12
CA ALA A 461 -10.64 -23.88 -3.25
C ALA A 461 -10.26 -24.89 -2.15
N VAL A 462 -10.58 -24.59 -0.90
CA VAL A 462 -10.30 -25.47 0.25
C VAL A 462 -11.13 -26.75 0.20
N LYS A 463 -12.41 -26.69 -0.19
CA LYS A 463 -13.30 -27.86 -0.28
C LYS A 463 -12.95 -28.78 -1.45
N SER A 464 -12.39 -28.27 -2.54
CA SER A 464 -12.07 -29.07 -3.74
C SER A 464 -11.07 -30.22 -3.47
N THR A 465 -10.32 -30.18 -2.38
CA THR A 465 -9.43 -31.25 -1.92
C THR A 465 -10.12 -32.34 -1.12
N THR A 466 -11.31 -32.06 -0.55
CA THR A 466 -12.02 -33.02 0.33
C THR A 466 -13.02 -33.90 -0.41
N GLY A 467 -13.13 -33.82 -1.75
CA GLY A 467 -13.98 -34.71 -2.56
C GLY A 467 -15.47 -34.47 -2.44
N TRP A 468 -15.91 -33.31 -1.94
CA TRP A 468 -17.32 -32.99 -1.80
C TRP A 468 -17.83 -32.22 -3.03
N VAL A 469 -18.77 -32.83 -3.74
CA VAL A 469 -19.63 -32.15 -4.73
C VAL A 469 -20.89 -31.73 -3.98
N GLU A 470 -20.99 -30.47 -3.55
CA GLU A 470 -22.25 -29.88 -3.11
C GLU A 470 -22.77 -28.89 -4.14
N THR A 471 -24.02 -29.13 -4.51
CA THR A 471 -24.79 -28.37 -5.48
C THR A 471 -25.20 -26.99 -4.95
N VAL A 472 -25.36 -26.08 -5.89
CA VAL A 472 -25.68 -24.64 -5.87
C VAL A 472 -26.88 -24.19 -4.96
N ALA A 473 -27.39 -25.01 -4.06
CA ALA A 473 -28.64 -24.73 -3.31
C ALA A 473 -28.49 -23.90 -2.02
N ASP A 474 -27.27 -23.63 -1.52
CA ASP A 474 -27.07 -22.93 -0.23
C ASP A 474 -26.77 -21.41 -0.32
N HIS A 475 -26.92 -20.82 -1.49
CA HIS A 475 -26.62 -19.40 -1.74
C HIS A 475 -27.46 -18.37 -0.96
N ALA A 476 -28.57 -18.79 -0.38
CA ALA A 476 -29.49 -17.89 0.33
C ALA A 476 -29.16 -17.64 1.80
N ASN A 477 -28.32 -18.46 2.44
CA ASN A 477 -28.04 -18.33 3.87
C ASN A 477 -26.80 -17.49 4.21
N SER A 478 -25.79 -17.42 3.34
CA SER A 478 -24.57 -16.63 3.58
C SER A 478 -24.82 -15.11 3.53
N ALA A 479 -25.78 -14.67 2.71
CA ALA A 479 -26.17 -13.24 2.65
C ALA A 479 -26.78 -12.72 3.98
N LYS A 480 -27.42 -13.59 4.76
CA LYS A 480 -28.02 -13.21 6.05
C LYS A 480 -27.02 -12.98 7.17
N THR A 481 -25.83 -13.57 7.09
CA THR A 481 -24.80 -13.43 8.11
C THR A 481 -24.11 -12.05 8.02
N LEU A 482 -24.02 -11.47 6.82
CA LEU A 482 -23.45 -10.14 6.62
C LEU A 482 -24.40 -8.99 6.99
N GLU A 483 -25.72 -9.21 6.97
CA GLU A 483 -26.71 -8.23 7.45
C GLU A 483 -26.71 -8.06 8.99
N GLY A 484 -26.17 -9.03 9.74
CA GLY A 484 -26.10 -9.03 11.20
C GLY A 484 -24.98 -8.19 11.81
N VAL A 485 -23.99 -7.75 11.03
CA VAL A 485 -22.80 -6.99 11.50
C VAL A 485 -23.02 -5.47 11.42
N SER A 486 -24.16 -5.02 10.88
CA SER A 486 -24.49 -3.59 10.75
C SER A 486 -25.53 -3.14 11.79
N LYS A 487 -25.26 -3.38 13.09
CA LYS A 487 -25.97 -2.70 14.19
C LYS A 487 -25.01 -2.25 15.25
#